data_d65640ffc4ef892e26a1a6e061eca01f
#
_entry.id   d65640ffc4ef892e26a1a6e061eca01f
#
_cell.length_a   1.000
_cell.length_b   1.000
_cell.length_c   1.000
_cell.angle_alpha   90.00
_cell.angle_beta   90.00
_cell.angle_gamma   90.00
#
_symmetry.space_group_name_H-M   'P 1'
#
loop_
_entity.id
_entity.type
_entity.pdbx_description
1 polymer ?
#
loop_
_entity_poly.entity_id
_entity_poly.type
_entity_poly.pdbx_seq_one_letter_code
_entity_poly.pdbx_strand_id
1 'polypeptide(L)'
;VVVGDPDRQGHRHQRLDSSGQFRIPVNEVAVVSGASGGVAVIDDAEIEDAEAEATGALFAGFAAVVTAMDGNFVTAAIAIYIAGALDGMDGRVARMTSTESEFGKQYDSLADMVSFGLAPALVIFQWALRSMIEQGWIWSKLGWLAAFVYTAGAALRLARFNTQIGIADKRYFQGLPSPSAAAVLAGLVWFSVDHGLEGSEMWLLGSLLAAAMGILMVSNVRYYSFKEIDFKNRVPFMALLLVVLIYVFVTIDPPKVLFIGFLIYALSGPVITLVRLRKKRSRPAGE
;
A
#
# COMPACT_ATOMS: atom_id res chain seq x y z
N VAL A 1 23.32 -10.65 -17.50
CA VAL A 1 24.47 -10.69 -18.42
C VAL A 1 25.71 -10.77 -17.54
N VAL A 2 26.31 -11.94 -17.49
CA VAL A 2 27.53 -12.22 -16.70
C VAL A 2 28.70 -11.72 -17.50
N VAL A 3 29.41 -10.70 -16.99
CA VAL A 3 30.76 -10.36 -17.45
C VAL A 3 31.74 -10.95 -16.44
N GLY A 4 32.32 -12.09 -16.79
CA GLY A 4 33.34 -12.75 -15.97
C GLY A 4 34.70 -12.07 -16.16
N ASP A 5 35.41 -11.87 -15.05
CA ASP A 5 36.82 -11.46 -15.01
C ASP A 5 37.70 -12.60 -15.58
N PRO A 6 38.56 -12.38 -16.58
CA PRO A 6 39.32 -13.44 -17.24
C PRO A 6 40.46 -14.04 -16.43
N ASP A 7 40.81 -13.52 -15.23
CA ASP A 7 42.04 -13.92 -14.52
C ASP A 7 41.85 -14.81 -13.26
N ARG A 8 40.63 -15.31 -13.00
CA ARG A 8 40.43 -16.31 -11.95
C ARG A 8 40.13 -17.70 -12.53
N GLN A 9 41.17 -18.43 -12.89
CA GLN A 9 41.12 -19.89 -13.11
C GLN A 9 40.92 -20.60 -11.76
N GLY A 10 39.69 -20.67 -11.24
CA GLY A 10 39.27 -21.61 -10.23
C GLY A 10 38.66 -22.83 -10.94
N HIS A 11 39.25 -24.03 -10.70
CA HIS A 11 38.75 -25.27 -11.24
C HIS A 11 37.29 -25.50 -10.81
N ARG A 12 36.34 -25.16 -11.67
CA ARG A 12 34.95 -25.60 -11.56
C ARG A 12 34.85 -27.00 -12.15
N HIS A 13 34.49 -27.99 -11.34
CA HIS A 13 34.05 -29.27 -11.83
C HIS A 13 32.77 -29.11 -12.63
N GLN A 14 32.91 -29.01 -13.96
CA GLN A 14 31.78 -29.02 -14.89
C GLN A 14 31.26 -30.46 -14.98
N ARG A 15 30.06 -30.72 -14.50
CA ARG A 15 29.38 -31.98 -14.75
C ARG A 15 28.53 -31.84 -16.02
N LEU A 16 28.90 -32.58 -17.04
CA LEU A 16 28.03 -32.85 -18.19
C LEU A 16 27.06 -33.99 -17.83
N ASP A 17 25.82 -33.87 -18.28
CA ASP A 17 24.89 -34.98 -18.18
C ASP A 17 25.21 -36.07 -19.20
N SER A 18 24.50 -37.20 -19.11
CA SER A 18 24.70 -38.38 -19.99
C SER A 18 24.37 -38.08 -21.48
N SER A 19 23.82 -36.89 -21.81
CA SER A 19 23.53 -36.44 -23.16
C SER A 19 24.52 -35.40 -23.67
N GLY A 20 25.54 -35.01 -22.90
CA GLY A 20 26.53 -34.01 -23.28
C GLY A 20 26.01 -32.55 -23.27
N GLN A 21 24.87 -32.30 -22.67
CA GLN A 21 24.32 -30.97 -22.53
C GLN A 21 24.69 -30.34 -21.20
N PHE A 22 24.94 -29.01 -21.25
CA PHE A 22 25.22 -28.18 -20.09
C PHE A 22 23.93 -27.97 -19.30
N ARG A 23 23.76 -28.66 -18.18
CA ARG A 23 22.70 -28.38 -17.22
C ARG A 23 23.24 -27.43 -16.17
N ILE A 24 22.80 -26.18 -16.21
CA ILE A 24 22.92 -25.26 -15.07
C ILE A 24 21.83 -25.73 -14.09
N PRO A 25 22.17 -26.12 -12.86
CA PRO A 25 21.15 -26.39 -11.86
C PRO A 25 20.33 -25.09 -11.65
N VAL A 26 19.03 -25.18 -11.78
CA VAL A 26 18.09 -24.05 -11.72
C VAL A 26 18.01 -23.46 -10.30
N ASN A 27 18.65 -24.05 -9.32
CA ASN A 27 18.53 -23.75 -7.91
C ASN A 27 19.56 -22.75 -7.36
N GLU A 28 20.40 -22.14 -8.19
CA GLU A 28 21.34 -21.11 -7.75
C GLU A 28 21.40 -19.95 -8.75
N VAL A 29 20.55 -18.94 -8.56
CA VAL A 29 20.71 -17.65 -9.23
C VAL A 29 21.58 -16.76 -8.32
N ALA A 30 22.88 -16.69 -8.62
CA ALA A 30 23.78 -15.77 -7.95
C ALA A 30 23.58 -14.35 -8.52
N VAL A 31 23.03 -13.43 -7.74
CA VAL A 31 23.01 -12.01 -8.07
C VAL A 31 24.22 -11.35 -7.41
N VAL A 32 25.15 -10.87 -8.22
CA VAL A 32 26.30 -10.07 -7.74
C VAL A 32 25.81 -8.64 -7.52
N SER A 33 25.63 -8.25 -6.27
CA SER A 33 25.37 -6.87 -5.89
C SER A 33 26.70 -6.10 -5.84
N GLY A 34 26.78 -5.00 -6.60
CA GLY A 34 27.98 -4.20 -6.72
C GLY A 34 28.46 -3.57 -5.42
N ALA A 35 29.77 -3.33 -5.34
CA ALA A 35 30.57 -2.56 -4.40
C ALA A 35 31.12 -3.24 -3.12
N SER A 36 30.61 -4.37 -2.63
CA SER A 36 31.18 -5.03 -1.45
C SER A 36 31.55 -6.52 -1.60
N GLY A 37 31.46 -7.08 -2.80
CA GLY A 37 31.98 -8.44 -3.07
C GLY A 37 31.25 -9.60 -2.36
N GLY A 38 30.07 -9.38 -1.81
CA GLY A 38 29.23 -10.44 -1.23
C GLY A 38 28.37 -11.09 -2.31
N VAL A 39 28.44 -12.41 -2.45
CA VAL A 39 27.50 -13.20 -3.23
C VAL A 39 26.32 -13.49 -2.30
N ALA A 40 25.18 -12.83 -2.52
CA ALA A 40 23.94 -13.25 -1.88
C ALA A 40 23.35 -14.41 -2.70
N VAL A 41 23.24 -15.57 -2.09
CA VAL A 41 22.44 -16.68 -2.63
C VAL A 41 20.99 -16.37 -2.30
N ILE A 42 20.18 -16.13 -3.29
CA ILE A 42 18.73 -15.95 -3.14
C ILE A 42 18.13 -17.35 -3.18
N ASP A 43 17.39 -17.72 -2.16
CA ASP A 43 16.61 -18.95 -2.13
C ASP A 43 15.35 -18.76 -3.00
N ASP A 44 15.13 -19.65 -3.96
CA ASP A 44 13.96 -19.61 -4.83
C ASP A 44 12.65 -19.61 -4.02
N ALA A 45 12.66 -20.25 -2.83
CA ALA A 45 11.53 -20.27 -1.91
C ALA A 45 11.15 -18.85 -1.38
N GLU A 46 12.13 -17.97 -1.12
CA GLU A 46 11.85 -16.59 -0.65
C GLU A 46 11.26 -15.71 -1.76
N ILE A 47 11.62 -15.98 -3.02
CA ILE A 47 11.02 -15.28 -4.17
C ILE A 47 9.57 -15.75 -4.35
N GLU A 48 9.32 -17.05 -4.28
CA GLU A 48 7.98 -17.63 -4.39
C GLU A 48 7.05 -17.13 -3.27
N ASP A 49 7.55 -16.98 -2.04
CA ASP A 49 6.75 -16.46 -0.92
C ASP A 49 6.33 -15.00 -1.14
N ALA A 50 7.24 -14.12 -1.56
CA ALA A 50 6.93 -12.71 -1.82
C ALA A 50 5.94 -12.55 -3.00
N GLU A 51 6.09 -13.34 -4.06
CA GLU A 51 5.15 -13.35 -5.19
C GLU A 51 3.79 -13.93 -4.80
N ALA A 52 3.74 -14.91 -3.91
CA ALA A 52 2.49 -15.50 -3.41
C ALA A 52 1.70 -14.49 -2.57
N GLU A 53 2.38 -13.72 -1.71
CA GLU A 53 1.76 -12.71 -0.86
C GLU A 53 1.20 -11.54 -1.70
N ALA A 54 1.97 -10.99 -2.66
CA ALA A 54 1.50 -9.97 -3.60
C ALA A 54 0.31 -10.47 -4.43
N THR A 55 0.32 -11.76 -4.83
CA THR A 55 -0.80 -12.41 -5.51
C THR A 55 -2.02 -12.51 -4.58
N GLY A 56 -1.82 -12.79 -3.29
CA GLY A 56 -2.87 -12.80 -2.28
C GLY A 56 -3.52 -11.43 -2.10
N ALA A 57 -2.72 -10.36 -2.02
CA ALA A 57 -3.21 -8.99 -1.96
C ALA A 57 -4.00 -8.60 -3.21
N LEU A 58 -3.48 -8.95 -4.39
CA LEU A 58 -4.16 -8.74 -5.67
C LEU A 58 -5.50 -9.48 -5.73
N PHE A 59 -5.54 -10.75 -5.29
CA PHE A 59 -6.76 -11.54 -5.24
C PHE A 59 -7.79 -10.92 -4.30
N ALA A 60 -7.37 -10.45 -3.13
CA ALA A 60 -8.27 -9.78 -2.19
C ALA A 60 -8.83 -8.47 -2.77
N GLY A 61 -8.00 -7.67 -3.47
CA GLY A 61 -8.44 -6.47 -4.19
C GLY A 61 -9.44 -6.79 -5.30
N PHE A 62 -9.20 -7.84 -6.09
CA PHE A 62 -10.13 -8.32 -7.11
C PHE A 62 -11.45 -8.81 -6.49
N ALA A 63 -11.37 -9.61 -5.42
CA ALA A 63 -12.54 -10.09 -4.71
C ALA A 63 -13.39 -8.94 -4.14
N ALA A 64 -12.76 -7.84 -3.67
CA ALA A 64 -13.47 -6.65 -3.23
C ALA A 64 -14.31 -6.03 -4.35
N VAL A 65 -13.79 -5.96 -5.57
CA VAL A 65 -14.54 -5.44 -6.73
C VAL A 65 -15.72 -6.35 -7.07
N VAL A 66 -15.50 -7.66 -7.16
CA VAL A 66 -16.54 -8.63 -7.51
C VAL A 66 -17.67 -8.63 -6.47
N THR A 67 -17.33 -8.68 -5.18
CA THR A 67 -18.33 -8.67 -4.10
C THR A 67 -19.10 -7.35 -4.02
N ALA A 68 -18.47 -6.21 -4.37
CA ALA A 68 -19.17 -4.94 -4.48
C ALA A 68 -20.15 -4.90 -5.66
N MET A 69 -19.82 -5.57 -6.79
CA MET A 69 -20.75 -5.71 -7.92
C MET A 69 -21.99 -6.54 -7.56
N ASP A 70 -21.83 -7.51 -6.66
CA ASP A 70 -22.94 -8.32 -6.10
C ASP A 70 -23.71 -7.60 -4.98
N GLY A 71 -23.36 -6.35 -4.66
CA GLY A 71 -23.98 -5.57 -3.60
C GLY A 71 -23.54 -5.93 -2.18
N ASN A 72 -22.54 -6.81 -2.02
CA ASN A 72 -22.03 -7.20 -0.71
C ASN A 72 -20.89 -6.28 -0.26
N PHE A 73 -21.23 -5.05 0.11
CA PHE A 73 -20.28 -3.97 0.42
C PHE A 73 -19.47 -4.21 1.68
N VAL A 74 -19.99 -4.92 2.67
CA VAL A 74 -19.25 -5.27 3.90
C VAL A 74 -18.11 -6.22 3.56
N THR A 75 -18.38 -7.28 2.80
CA THR A 75 -17.34 -8.22 2.36
C THR A 75 -16.30 -7.53 1.47
N ALA A 76 -16.74 -6.64 0.59
CA ALA A 76 -15.84 -5.85 -0.25
C ALA A 76 -14.89 -4.98 0.59
N ALA A 77 -15.40 -4.29 1.59
CA ALA A 77 -14.59 -3.48 2.49
C ALA A 77 -13.59 -4.33 3.30
N ILE A 78 -14.03 -5.47 3.84
CA ILE A 78 -13.16 -6.41 4.58
C ILE A 78 -12.05 -6.94 3.66
N ALA A 79 -12.35 -7.26 2.40
CA ALA A 79 -11.36 -7.73 1.44
C ALA A 79 -10.25 -6.68 1.16
N ILE A 80 -10.58 -5.38 1.13
CA ILE A 80 -9.59 -4.30 1.03
C ILE A 80 -8.70 -4.26 2.28
N TYR A 81 -9.24 -4.44 3.48
CA TYR A 81 -8.42 -4.51 4.70
C TYR A 81 -7.52 -5.74 4.73
N ILE A 82 -8.01 -6.89 4.24
CA ILE A 82 -7.21 -8.11 4.10
C ILE A 82 -6.06 -7.86 3.11
N ALA A 83 -6.32 -7.24 1.94
CA ALA A 83 -5.28 -6.86 1.00
C ALA A 83 -4.20 -5.99 1.67
N GLY A 84 -4.61 -5.00 2.48
CA GLY A 84 -3.68 -4.13 3.21
C GLY A 84 -2.88 -4.85 4.30
N ALA A 85 -3.45 -5.88 4.92
CA ALA A 85 -2.73 -6.71 5.90
C ALA A 85 -1.68 -7.58 5.22
N LEU A 86 -2.02 -8.21 4.09
CA LEU A 86 -1.09 -9.00 3.27
C LEU A 86 0.07 -8.12 2.77
N ASP A 87 -0.21 -7.00 2.11
CA ASP A 87 0.80 -6.02 1.66
C ASP A 87 1.74 -5.56 2.80
N GLY A 88 1.19 -5.33 3.99
CA GLY A 88 1.98 -4.92 5.15
C GLY A 88 2.93 -6.01 5.66
N MET A 89 2.66 -7.30 5.41
CA MET A 89 3.51 -8.43 5.76
C MET A 89 4.67 -8.56 4.77
N ASP A 90 4.41 -8.49 3.47
CA ASP A 90 5.41 -8.57 2.38
C ASP A 90 6.53 -7.57 2.54
N GLY A 91 6.18 -6.31 2.74
CA GLY A 91 7.15 -5.24 2.94
C GLY A 91 8.04 -5.40 4.18
N ARG A 92 7.75 -6.32 5.10
CA ARG A 92 8.61 -6.68 6.23
C ARG A 92 9.55 -7.83 5.88
N VAL A 93 9.07 -8.87 5.24
CA VAL A 93 9.85 -10.06 4.84
C VAL A 93 10.90 -9.66 3.81
N ALA A 94 10.55 -9.01 2.72
CA ALA A 94 11.46 -8.58 1.67
C ALA A 94 12.59 -7.66 2.18
N ARG A 95 12.32 -6.82 3.19
CA ARG A 95 13.36 -5.96 3.83
C ARG A 95 14.30 -6.71 4.76
N MET A 96 13.89 -7.83 5.31
CA MET A 96 14.74 -8.66 6.18
C MET A 96 15.71 -9.52 5.38
N THR A 97 15.33 -9.89 4.16
CA THR A 97 16.07 -10.83 3.30
C THR A 97 16.92 -10.13 2.23
N SER A 98 16.68 -8.84 1.93
CA SER A 98 17.38 -8.07 0.87
C SER A 98 17.29 -8.68 -0.53
N THR A 99 16.22 -9.42 -0.83
CA THR A 99 16.04 -10.28 -2.02
C THR A 99 14.93 -9.78 -2.96
N GLU A 100 14.75 -8.48 -3.10
CA GLU A 100 13.75 -7.94 -4.03
C GLU A 100 14.20 -8.08 -5.49
N SER A 101 13.53 -8.94 -6.27
CA SER A 101 13.70 -8.97 -7.72
C SER A 101 13.07 -7.74 -8.38
N GLU A 102 13.62 -7.30 -9.53
CA GLU A 102 13.02 -6.20 -10.30
C GLU A 102 11.60 -6.55 -10.79
N PHE A 103 11.34 -7.83 -11.09
CA PHE A 103 10.02 -8.32 -11.45
C PHE A 103 9.06 -8.23 -10.25
N GLY A 104 9.46 -8.71 -9.07
CA GLY A 104 8.65 -8.66 -7.85
C GLY A 104 8.24 -7.23 -7.50
N LYS A 105 9.15 -6.24 -7.60
CA LYS A 105 8.82 -4.82 -7.37
C LYS A 105 7.77 -4.28 -8.32
N GLN A 106 7.84 -4.65 -9.60
CA GLN A 106 6.86 -4.21 -10.59
C GLN A 106 5.51 -4.91 -10.37
N TYR A 107 5.54 -6.19 -10.04
CA TYR A 107 4.35 -6.97 -9.75
C TYR A 107 3.62 -6.46 -8.50
N ASP A 108 4.35 -6.20 -7.42
CA ASP A 108 3.86 -5.58 -6.19
C ASP A 108 3.19 -4.22 -6.46
N SER A 109 3.83 -3.36 -7.26
CA SER A 109 3.25 -2.07 -7.65
C SER A 109 1.96 -2.22 -8.47
N LEU A 110 1.82 -3.26 -9.28
CA LEU A 110 0.59 -3.55 -10.02
C LEU A 110 -0.50 -4.09 -9.08
N ALA A 111 -0.15 -4.98 -8.16
CA ALA A 111 -1.04 -5.49 -7.12
C ALA A 111 -1.56 -4.36 -6.24
N ASP A 112 -0.69 -3.45 -5.79
CA ASP A 112 -1.02 -2.23 -5.06
C ASP A 112 -2.00 -1.33 -5.82
N MET A 113 -1.76 -1.12 -7.11
CA MET A 113 -2.64 -0.30 -7.94
C MET A 113 -4.05 -0.88 -8.02
N VAL A 114 -4.18 -2.20 -8.13
CA VAL A 114 -5.50 -2.85 -8.14
C VAL A 114 -6.14 -2.80 -6.75
N SER A 115 -5.40 -3.18 -5.70
CA SER A 115 -5.95 -3.38 -4.36
C SER A 115 -6.23 -2.08 -3.62
N PHE A 116 -5.41 -1.03 -3.81
CA PHE A 116 -5.53 0.24 -3.10
C PHE A 116 -5.85 1.43 -3.99
N GLY A 117 -5.71 1.30 -5.31
CA GLY A 117 -6.09 2.33 -6.26
C GLY A 117 -7.46 2.09 -6.89
N LEU A 118 -7.66 0.94 -7.50
CA LEU A 118 -8.85 0.66 -8.28
C LEU A 118 -10.00 0.09 -7.43
N ALA A 119 -9.73 -0.91 -6.60
CA ALA A 119 -10.77 -1.57 -5.82
C ALA A 119 -11.53 -0.62 -4.88
N PRO A 120 -10.89 0.22 -4.04
CA PRO A 120 -11.61 1.16 -3.18
C PRO A 120 -12.43 2.20 -3.97
N ALA A 121 -11.90 2.67 -5.13
CA ALA A 121 -12.62 3.58 -6.01
C ALA A 121 -13.89 2.97 -6.58
N LEU A 122 -13.84 1.70 -7.01
CA LEU A 122 -15.00 0.99 -7.55
C LEU A 122 -15.99 0.60 -6.46
N VAL A 123 -15.53 0.21 -5.28
CA VAL A 123 -16.41 -0.10 -4.13
C VAL A 123 -17.21 1.14 -3.72
N ILE A 124 -16.55 2.30 -3.50
CA ILE A 124 -17.26 3.52 -3.13
C ILE A 124 -18.15 4.01 -4.28
N PHE A 125 -17.72 3.87 -5.53
CA PHE A 125 -18.53 4.21 -6.68
C PHE A 125 -19.80 3.38 -6.75
N GLN A 126 -19.70 2.08 -6.64
CA GLN A 126 -20.84 1.16 -6.71
C GLN A 126 -21.80 1.35 -5.55
N TRP A 127 -21.26 1.60 -4.34
CA TRP A 127 -22.06 1.77 -3.14
C TRP A 127 -22.79 3.10 -3.08
N ALA A 128 -22.11 4.22 -3.31
CA ALA A 128 -22.66 5.55 -3.09
C ALA A 128 -22.71 6.41 -4.36
N LEU A 129 -21.62 6.49 -5.13
CA LEU A 129 -21.51 7.50 -6.19
C LEU A 129 -22.42 7.19 -7.39
N ARG A 130 -22.78 5.93 -7.59
CA ARG A 130 -23.72 5.53 -8.63
C ARG A 130 -25.10 6.15 -8.43
N SER A 131 -25.56 6.39 -7.21
CA SER A 131 -26.85 7.04 -6.92
C SER A 131 -26.89 8.51 -7.43
N MET A 132 -25.72 9.12 -7.67
CA MET A 132 -25.64 10.46 -8.26
C MET A 132 -26.21 10.53 -9.68
N ILE A 133 -26.39 9.38 -10.36
CA ILE A 133 -27.06 9.31 -11.67
C ILE A 133 -28.50 9.80 -11.55
N GLU A 134 -29.18 9.49 -10.46
CA GLU A 134 -30.58 9.89 -10.17
C GLU A 134 -30.69 11.40 -9.89
N GLN A 135 -29.61 12.04 -9.45
CA GLN A 135 -29.56 13.47 -9.16
C GLN A 135 -29.38 14.34 -10.43
N GLY A 136 -29.13 13.71 -11.58
CA GLY A 136 -28.98 14.37 -12.87
C GLY A 136 -27.59 14.24 -13.49
N TRP A 137 -27.50 14.63 -14.76
CA TRP A 137 -26.33 14.42 -15.61
C TRP A 137 -25.02 15.05 -15.07
N ILE A 138 -25.06 16.23 -14.45
CA ILE A 138 -23.88 16.88 -13.90
C ILE A 138 -23.35 16.10 -12.69
N TRP A 139 -24.25 15.68 -11.80
CA TRP A 139 -23.90 14.94 -10.60
C TRP A 139 -23.32 13.56 -10.92
N SER A 140 -23.88 12.88 -11.91
CA SER A 140 -23.35 11.62 -12.41
C SER A 140 -21.89 11.75 -12.86
N LYS A 141 -21.55 12.82 -13.59
CA LYS A 141 -20.16 13.09 -14.01
C LYS A 141 -19.24 13.39 -12.83
N LEU A 142 -19.73 14.13 -11.84
CA LEU A 142 -18.94 14.44 -10.64
C LEU A 142 -18.65 13.18 -9.82
N GLY A 143 -19.60 12.26 -9.69
CA GLY A 143 -19.39 10.99 -9.00
C GLY A 143 -18.30 10.15 -9.69
N TRP A 144 -18.42 10.00 -11.02
CA TRP A 144 -17.39 9.31 -11.80
C TRP A 144 -16.01 9.98 -11.68
N LEU A 145 -15.98 11.32 -11.76
CA LEU A 145 -14.76 12.12 -11.64
C LEU A 145 -14.11 11.94 -10.26
N ALA A 146 -14.88 11.90 -9.18
CA ALA A 146 -14.35 11.69 -7.82
C ALA A 146 -13.65 10.33 -7.69
N ALA A 147 -14.26 9.25 -8.20
CA ALA A 147 -13.64 7.93 -8.23
C ALA A 147 -12.37 7.90 -9.10
N PHE A 148 -12.41 8.59 -10.26
CA PHE A 148 -11.25 8.70 -11.14
C PHE A 148 -10.10 9.48 -10.49
N VAL A 149 -10.38 10.60 -9.81
CA VAL A 149 -9.37 11.40 -9.10
C VAL A 149 -8.67 10.57 -8.03
N TYR A 150 -9.42 9.72 -7.31
CA TYR A 150 -8.84 8.80 -6.34
C TYR A 150 -7.88 7.80 -7.03
N THR A 151 -8.34 7.12 -8.07
CA THR A 151 -7.55 6.11 -8.81
C THR A 151 -6.31 6.74 -9.44
N ALA A 152 -6.45 7.91 -10.10
CA ALA A 152 -5.34 8.65 -10.68
C ALA A 152 -4.34 9.11 -9.61
N GLY A 153 -4.83 9.54 -8.44
CA GLY A 153 -4.00 9.89 -7.29
C GLY A 153 -3.16 8.72 -6.80
N ALA A 154 -3.74 7.52 -6.72
CA ALA A 154 -3.02 6.30 -6.36
C ALA A 154 -1.93 5.95 -7.40
N ALA A 155 -2.26 6.00 -8.70
CA ALA A 155 -1.32 5.72 -9.78
C ALA A 155 -0.14 6.69 -9.77
N LEU A 156 -0.40 8.00 -9.67
CA LEU A 156 0.65 9.02 -9.61
C LEU A 156 1.53 8.89 -8.37
N ARG A 157 0.93 8.52 -7.24
CA ARG A 157 1.68 8.25 -6.01
C ARG A 157 2.61 7.06 -6.15
N LEU A 158 2.15 5.93 -6.70
CA LEU A 158 2.95 4.73 -6.95
C LEU A 158 4.09 5.03 -7.92
N ALA A 159 3.82 5.70 -9.04
CA ALA A 159 4.83 6.11 -9.99
C ALA A 159 5.90 7.01 -9.33
N ARG A 160 5.48 7.98 -8.51
CA ARG A 160 6.40 8.84 -7.75
C ARG A 160 7.23 8.04 -6.75
N PHE A 161 6.64 7.12 -6.03
CA PHE A 161 7.35 6.27 -5.08
C PHE A 161 8.44 5.44 -5.78
N ASN A 162 8.13 4.81 -6.90
CA ASN A 162 9.07 3.99 -7.66
C ASN A 162 10.24 4.80 -8.23
N THR A 163 10.02 6.08 -8.59
CA THR A 163 11.08 6.95 -9.11
C THR A 163 11.96 7.57 -8.01
N GLN A 164 11.54 7.58 -6.76
CA GLN A 164 12.26 8.19 -5.64
C GLN A 164 12.98 7.18 -4.73
N ILE A 165 12.98 5.91 -5.09
CA ILE A 165 13.70 4.87 -4.35
C ILE A 165 15.19 5.24 -4.28
N GLY A 166 15.73 5.38 -3.06
CA GLY A 166 17.15 5.71 -2.81
C GLY A 166 17.47 7.19 -2.57
N ILE A 167 16.56 8.13 -2.85
CA ILE A 167 16.82 9.59 -2.72
C ILE A 167 16.02 10.23 -1.59
N ALA A 168 14.90 9.63 -1.18
CA ALA A 168 13.97 10.22 -0.21
C ALA A 168 14.39 9.99 1.25
N ASP A 169 14.12 11.00 2.12
CA ASP A 169 14.28 10.89 3.57
C ASP A 169 13.38 9.78 4.14
N LYS A 170 13.97 8.76 4.75
CA LYS A 170 13.26 7.56 5.26
C LYS A 170 12.25 7.85 6.38
N ARG A 171 12.31 9.03 7.01
CA ARG A 171 11.48 9.39 8.18
C ARG A 171 10.08 9.88 7.84
N TYR A 172 9.87 10.40 6.62
CA TYR A 172 8.60 11.00 6.23
C TYR A 172 8.18 10.53 4.83
N PHE A 173 6.95 10.06 4.73
CA PHE A 173 6.31 9.86 3.44
C PHE A 173 5.82 11.20 2.89
N GLN A 174 6.03 11.42 1.60
CA GLN A 174 5.39 12.50 0.87
C GLN A 174 4.05 12.00 0.30
N GLY A 175 2.97 12.61 0.73
CA GLY A 175 1.60 12.19 0.40
C GLY A 175 1.08 11.07 1.29
N LEU A 176 -0.26 10.92 1.31
CA LEU A 176 -0.95 9.88 2.06
C LEU A 176 -0.61 8.48 1.49
N PRO A 177 -0.26 7.48 2.31
CA PRO A 177 -0.07 6.11 1.84
C PRO A 177 -1.33 5.54 1.18
N SER A 178 -1.21 4.86 0.01
CA SER A 178 -2.35 4.28 -0.72
C SER A 178 -3.14 3.25 0.12
N PRO A 179 -2.51 2.36 0.91
CA PRO A 179 -3.27 1.48 1.79
C PRO A 179 -4.09 2.24 2.84
N SER A 180 -3.56 3.36 3.37
CA SER A 180 -4.29 4.17 4.35
C SER A 180 -5.47 4.92 3.72
N ALA A 181 -5.32 5.42 2.49
CA ALA A 181 -6.41 6.05 1.75
C ALA A 181 -7.50 5.02 1.41
N ALA A 182 -7.12 3.82 0.99
CA ALA A 182 -8.02 2.70 0.74
C ALA A 182 -8.79 2.31 2.01
N ALA A 183 -8.11 2.23 3.15
CA ALA A 183 -8.71 1.92 4.43
C ALA A 183 -9.74 2.97 4.88
N VAL A 184 -9.53 4.26 4.57
CA VAL A 184 -10.53 5.31 4.85
C VAL A 184 -11.80 5.10 4.03
N LEU A 185 -11.70 4.81 2.72
CA LEU A 185 -12.87 4.59 1.87
C LEU A 185 -13.60 3.28 2.23
N ALA A 186 -12.86 2.19 2.38
CA ALA A 186 -13.43 0.90 2.81
C ALA A 186 -14.07 1.02 4.19
N GLY A 187 -13.44 1.74 5.11
CA GLY A 187 -13.96 2.00 6.44
C GLY A 187 -15.25 2.81 6.43
N LEU A 188 -15.35 3.84 5.58
CA LEU A 188 -16.60 4.60 5.41
C LEU A 188 -17.72 3.66 4.95
N VAL A 189 -17.47 2.84 3.95
CA VAL A 189 -18.48 1.91 3.42
C VAL A 189 -18.92 0.92 4.48
N TRP A 190 -17.98 0.26 5.14
CA TRP A 190 -18.29 -0.73 6.18
C TRP A 190 -19.04 -0.11 7.34
N PHE A 191 -18.52 0.99 7.89
CA PHE A 191 -19.16 1.73 8.99
C PHE A 191 -20.60 2.14 8.64
N SER A 192 -20.83 2.66 7.45
CA SER A 192 -22.14 3.15 7.04
C SER A 192 -23.14 2.00 6.87
N VAL A 193 -22.73 0.91 6.22
CA VAL A 193 -23.60 -0.26 6.03
C VAL A 193 -23.95 -0.91 7.37
N ASP A 194 -22.99 -1.01 8.29
CA ASP A 194 -23.19 -1.56 9.64
C ASP A 194 -24.18 -0.73 10.47
N HIS A 195 -24.25 0.58 10.23
CA HIS A 195 -25.19 1.50 10.88
C HIS A 195 -26.49 1.70 10.10
N GLY A 196 -26.73 0.92 9.04
CA GLY A 196 -27.95 0.99 8.24
C GLY A 196 -28.06 2.24 7.36
N LEU A 197 -26.94 2.94 7.10
CA LEU A 197 -26.90 4.08 6.21
C LEU A 197 -26.79 3.61 4.76
N GLU A 198 -27.68 4.11 3.92
CA GLU A 198 -27.66 3.79 2.50
C GLU A 198 -26.63 4.64 1.74
N GLY A 199 -26.02 4.04 0.72
CA GLY A 199 -25.08 4.75 -0.15
C GLY A 199 -25.72 5.97 -0.86
N SER A 200 -27.03 5.87 -1.13
CA SER A 200 -27.86 6.94 -1.69
C SER A 200 -27.90 8.20 -0.83
N GLU A 201 -27.74 8.11 0.48
CA GLU A 201 -27.67 9.24 1.40
C GLU A 201 -26.25 9.77 1.57
N MET A 202 -25.26 8.91 1.32
CA MET A 202 -23.84 9.17 1.57
C MET A 202 -23.06 9.61 0.32
N TRP A 203 -23.74 9.82 -0.82
CA TRP A 203 -23.07 10.15 -2.09
C TRP A 203 -22.19 11.39 -2.03
N LEU A 204 -22.64 12.43 -1.30
CA LEU A 204 -21.87 13.68 -1.17
C LEU A 204 -20.62 13.47 -0.34
N LEU A 205 -20.75 12.81 0.83
CA LEU A 205 -19.62 12.52 1.70
C LEU A 205 -18.64 11.56 1.02
N GLY A 206 -19.16 10.51 0.37
CA GLY A 206 -18.35 9.54 -0.38
C GLY A 206 -17.55 10.19 -1.51
N SER A 207 -18.19 11.07 -2.31
CA SER A 207 -17.51 11.78 -3.41
C SER A 207 -16.43 12.73 -2.91
N LEU A 208 -16.73 13.53 -1.88
CA LEU A 208 -15.78 14.46 -1.27
C LEU A 208 -14.58 13.70 -0.65
N LEU A 209 -14.86 12.61 0.05
CA LEU A 209 -13.82 11.81 0.70
C LEU A 209 -12.93 11.13 -0.34
N ALA A 210 -13.51 10.53 -1.39
CA ALA A 210 -12.75 9.91 -2.47
C ALA A 210 -11.83 10.93 -3.16
N ALA A 211 -12.36 12.09 -3.55
CA ALA A 211 -11.56 13.16 -4.16
C ALA A 211 -10.47 13.68 -3.21
N ALA A 212 -10.80 13.89 -1.92
CA ALA A 212 -9.84 14.37 -0.93
C ALA A 212 -8.70 13.35 -0.70
N MET A 213 -9.00 12.06 -0.60
CA MET A 213 -7.99 11.01 -0.45
C MET A 213 -7.09 10.95 -1.69
N GLY A 214 -7.65 11.05 -2.90
CA GLY A 214 -6.87 11.11 -4.15
C GLY A 214 -5.91 12.30 -4.19
N ILE A 215 -6.38 13.49 -3.84
CA ILE A 215 -5.56 14.71 -3.76
C ILE A 215 -4.48 14.59 -2.67
N LEU A 216 -4.81 14.04 -1.50
CA LEU A 216 -3.85 13.85 -0.42
C LEU A 216 -2.73 12.87 -0.78
N MET A 217 -3.02 11.83 -1.57
CA MET A 217 -2.01 10.88 -2.05
C MET A 217 -0.93 11.56 -2.91
N VAL A 218 -1.32 12.50 -3.78
CA VAL A 218 -0.39 13.24 -4.68
C VAL A 218 0.25 14.44 -3.99
N SER A 219 -0.32 14.92 -2.89
CA SER A 219 0.14 16.12 -2.19
C SER A 219 1.56 15.98 -1.63
N ASN A 220 2.24 17.12 -1.41
CA ASN A 220 3.53 17.17 -0.72
C ASN A 220 3.40 17.22 0.81
N VAL A 221 2.24 16.85 1.34
CA VAL A 221 2.01 16.76 2.78
C VAL A 221 2.87 15.64 3.36
N ARG A 222 3.54 15.92 4.47
CA ARG A 222 4.41 14.94 5.13
C ARG A 222 3.61 14.14 6.14
N TYR A 223 3.65 12.82 5.98
CA TYR A 223 3.08 11.87 6.94
C TYR A 223 4.18 11.18 7.73
N TYR A 224 3.94 10.92 9.00
CA TYR A 224 4.88 10.20 9.84
C TYR A 224 4.98 8.73 9.40
N SER A 225 6.21 8.25 9.20
CA SER A 225 6.46 6.85 8.85
C SER A 225 6.69 6.05 10.13
N PHE A 226 5.85 5.07 10.41
CA PHE A 226 6.02 4.14 11.53
C PHE A 226 7.12 3.08 11.29
N LYS A 227 7.87 3.18 10.17
CA LYS A 227 8.90 2.21 9.78
C LYS A 227 10.15 2.21 10.69
N GLU A 228 10.39 3.29 11.45
CA GLU A 228 11.56 3.44 12.35
C GLU A 228 11.30 2.95 13.78
N ILE A 229 10.18 2.30 14.06
CA ILE A 229 10.00 1.68 15.38
C ILE A 229 10.93 0.45 15.42
N ASP A 230 12.12 0.64 16.02
CA ASP A 230 13.13 -0.41 16.17
C ASP A 230 12.68 -1.40 17.26
N PHE A 231 12.01 -2.47 16.83
CA PHE A 231 11.57 -3.55 17.69
C PHE A 231 12.74 -4.44 18.18
N LYS A 232 13.97 -4.20 17.69
CA LYS A 232 15.14 -5.03 18.02
C LYS A 232 15.73 -4.75 19.42
N ASN A 233 15.58 -3.51 19.93
CA ASN A 233 16.24 -3.06 21.17
C ASN A 233 15.24 -2.63 22.25
N ARG A 234 14.46 -3.55 22.81
CA ARG A 234 13.48 -3.34 23.89
C ARG A 234 12.21 -2.63 23.41
N VAL A 235 11.19 -3.41 23.03
CA VAL A 235 9.83 -2.88 22.93
C VAL A 235 9.41 -2.38 24.31
N PRO A 236 9.18 -1.08 24.51
CA PRO A 236 8.76 -0.59 25.82
C PRO A 236 7.42 -1.24 26.16
N PHE A 237 7.27 -1.70 27.40
CA PHE A 237 6.04 -2.35 27.89
C PHE A 237 4.77 -1.55 27.52
N MET A 238 4.87 -0.21 27.53
CA MET A 238 3.78 0.68 27.12
C MET A 238 3.40 0.54 25.65
N ALA A 239 4.33 0.24 24.75
CA ALA A 239 4.00 0.00 23.35
C ALA A 239 3.26 -1.34 23.17
N LEU A 240 3.66 -2.39 23.90
CA LEU A 240 2.95 -3.66 23.90
C LEU A 240 1.52 -3.48 24.45
N LEU A 241 1.37 -2.77 25.57
CA LEU A 241 0.06 -2.46 26.16
C LEU A 241 -0.84 -1.70 25.19
N LEU A 242 -0.27 -0.70 24.47
CA LEU A 242 -1.01 0.07 23.47
C LEU A 242 -1.49 -0.82 22.31
N VAL A 243 -0.65 -1.73 21.81
CA VAL A 243 -1.02 -2.68 20.75
C VAL A 243 -2.16 -3.59 21.20
N VAL A 244 -2.07 -4.14 22.43
CA VAL A 244 -3.14 -4.97 23.00
C VAL A 244 -4.43 -4.17 23.16
N LEU A 245 -4.33 -2.93 23.61
CA LEU A 245 -5.49 -2.04 23.77
C LEU A 245 -6.17 -1.75 22.43
N ILE A 246 -5.38 -1.40 21.41
CA ILE A 246 -5.89 -1.20 20.04
C ILE A 246 -6.57 -2.47 19.54
N TYR A 247 -5.96 -3.63 19.74
CA TYR A 247 -6.54 -4.92 19.34
C TYR A 247 -7.89 -5.16 20.00
N VAL A 248 -8.01 -4.91 21.32
CA VAL A 248 -9.28 -5.02 22.05
C VAL A 248 -10.33 -4.07 21.49
N PHE A 249 -10.00 -2.80 21.22
CA PHE A 249 -10.94 -1.87 20.61
C PHE A 249 -11.39 -2.30 19.21
N VAL A 250 -10.45 -2.80 18.38
CA VAL A 250 -10.79 -3.32 17.05
C VAL A 250 -11.71 -4.53 17.13
N THR A 251 -11.58 -5.41 18.13
CA THR A 251 -12.47 -6.57 18.29
C THR A 251 -13.88 -6.20 18.77
N ILE A 252 -14.07 -5.05 19.45
CA ILE A 252 -15.39 -4.62 19.91
C ILE A 252 -16.23 -4.06 18.75
N ASP A 253 -15.66 -3.17 17.94
CA ASP A 253 -16.35 -2.49 16.83
C ASP A 253 -15.32 -2.23 15.69
N PRO A 254 -15.04 -3.27 14.87
CA PRO A 254 -14.02 -3.17 13.83
C PRO A 254 -14.26 -2.01 12.86
N PRO A 255 -15.47 -1.82 12.26
CA PRO A 255 -15.68 -0.80 11.24
C PRO A 255 -15.46 0.59 11.78
N LYS A 256 -15.93 0.87 12.98
CA LYS A 256 -15.82 2.19 13.61
C LYS A 256 -14.38 2.54 13.99
N VAL A 257 -13.69 1.61 14.65
CA VAL A 257 -12.33 1.85 15.12
C VAL A 257 -11.36 2.00 13.96
N LEU A 258 -11.47 1.14 12.93
CA LEU A 258 -10.65 1.22 11.74
C LEU A 258 -10.92 2.50 10.93
N PHE A 259 -12.19 2.83 10.69
CA PHE A 259 -12.55 4.04 9.96
C PHE A 259 -12.01 5.30 10.64
N ILE A 260 -12.31 5.46 11.95
CA ILE A 260 -11.88 6.64 12.72
C ILE A 260 -10.35 6.71 12.81
N GLY A 261 -9.68 5.58 13.05
CA GLY A 261 -8.22 5.50 13.15
C GLY A 261 -7.52 5.95 11.87
N PHE A 262 -7.92 5.39 10.72
CA PHE A 262 -7.34 5.78 9.44
C PHE A 262 -7.74 7.19 9.00
N LEU A 263 -8.94 7.66 9.34
CA LEU A 263 -9.37 9.03 9.08
C LEU A 263 -8.53 10.04 9.90
N ILE A 264 -8.29 9.78 11.19
CA ILE A 264 -7.41 10.62 12.03
C ILE A 264 -5.99 10.63 11.44
N TYR A 265 -5.47 9.48 11.01
CA TYR A 265 -4.17 9.41 10.36
C TYR A 265 -4.14 10.23 9.06
N ALA A 266 -5.15 10.11 8.19
CA ALA A 266 -5.24 10.89 6.96
C ALA A 266 -5.32 12.40 7.22
N LEU A 267 -6.04 12.83 8.25
CA LEU A 267 -6.15 14.24 8.63
C LEU A 267 -4.90 14.79 9.34
N SER A 268 -4.09 13.92 9.96
CA SER A 268 -2.88 14.34 10.70
C SER A 268 -1.86 15.06 9.80
N GLY A 269 -1.69 14.63 8.56
CA GLY A 269 -0.76 15.25 7.61
C GLY A 269 -1.08 16.72 7.30
N PRO A 270 -2.29 17.04 6.82
CA PRO A 270 -2.72 18.43 6.60
C PRO A 270 -2.61 19.29 7.86
N VAL A 271 -3.04 18.77 9.01
CA VAL A 271 -2.99 19.50 10.29
C VAL A 271 -1.55 19.85 10.67
N ILE A 272 -0.64 18.88 10.64
CA ILE A 272 0.80 19.10 10.95
C ILE A 272 1.40 20.12 9.97
N THR A 273 1.06 20.03 8.70
CA THR A 273 1.56 20.94 7.67
C THR A 273 1.07 22.37 7.92
N LEU A 274 -0.23 22.55 8.23
CA LEU A 274 -0.80 23.85 8.55
C LEU A 274 -0.20 24.47 9.80
N VAL A 275 0.01 23.68 10.86
CA VAL A 275 0.66 24.14 12.11
C VAL A 275 2.09 24.61 11.84
N ARG A 276 2.86 23.87 11.03
CA ARG A 276 4.23 24.26 10.65
C ARG A 276 4.27 25.54 9.83
N LEU A 277 3.35 25.70 8.88
CA LEU A 277 3.25 26.92 8.07
C LEU A 277 2.89 28.14 8.90
N ARG A 278 1.96 28.02 9.87
CA ARG A 278 1.61 29.10 10.82
C ARG A 278 2.82 29.47 11.67
N LYS A 279 3.56 28.49 12.19
CA LYS A 279 4.75 28.74 13.03
C LYS A 279 5.90 29.40 12.25
N LYS A 280 6.02 29.11 10.95
CA LYS A 280 7.00 29.77 10.07
C LYS A 280 6.63 31.24 9.76
N ARG A 281 5.33 31.54 9.66
CA ARG A 281 4.84 32.92 9.45
C ARG A 281 4.95 33.79 10.71
N SER A 282 4.94 33.21 11.90
CA SER A 282 5.02 33.94 13.17
C SER A 282 6.46 34.17 13.67
N ARG A 283 7.48 33.70 12.95
CA ARG A 283 8.87 34.08 13.21
C ARG A 283 9.19 35.36 12.44
N PRO A 284 9.50 36.48 13.13
CA PRO A 284 9.92 37.70 12.45
C PRO A 284 11.20 37.42 11.66
N ALA A 285 11.29 37.99 10.45
CA ALA A 285 12.51 37.98 9.65
C ALA A 285 13.51 38.90 10.33
N GLY A 286 14.41 38.31 11.13
CA GLY A 286 15.44 39.08 11.83
C GLY A 286 15.96 38.35 13.06
N GLU A 287 16.61 37.20 12.90
CA GLU A 287 17.73 36.68 13.68
C GLU A 287 18.53 35.69 12.84
#